data_1337d63552e6d46fb6951c290f1d9c57
#
_entry.id   1337d63552e6d46fb6951c290f1d9c57
#
_cell.length_a   1.000
_cell.length_b   1.000
_cell.length_c   1.000
_cell.angle_alpha   90.00
_cell.angle_beta   90.00
_cell.angle_gamma   90.00
#
_symmetry.space_group_name_H-M   'P 1'
#
loop_
_entity.id
_entity.type
_entity.pdbx_description
1 polymer ?
#
loop_
_entity_poly.entity_id
_entity_poly.type
_entity_poly.pdbx_seq_one_letter_code
_entity_poly.pdbx_strand_id
1 'polypeptide(L)'
;MAARTVLVLGGGVGGLVTANELRRRLDPADRVVVIERERRHLFQASLLWLMVGRRRRDQIERPLRELLAPGVELVEADVRSIDPAARRVETTAGVFTGDALVVALGAEPDRDAVPGYREVALDFFSPEGAAACAGALHTFGGGRVVVAVAALPYKCPAAPYE
;
A
#
# COMPACT_ATOMS: atom_id res chain seq x y z
N MET A 1 -14.59 31.33 -4.72
CA MET A 1 -13.19 31.08 -4.34
C MET A 1 -12.53 30.34 -5.53
N ALA A 2 -11.22 30.45 -5.73
CA ALA A 2 -10.55 29.66 -6.75
C ALA A 2 -10.62 28.15 -6.39
N ALA A 3 -10.77 27.30 -7.40
CA ALA A 3 -10.75 25.85 -7.21
C ALA A 3 -9.39 25.42 -6.67
N ARG A 4 -9.39 24.57 -5.66
CA ARG A 4 -8.18 24.04 -5.00
C ARG A 4 -7.84 22.66 -5.51
N THR A 5 -6.56 22.33 -5.47
CA THR A 5 -6.07 20.98 -5.81
C THR A 5 -5.44 20.34 -4.59
N VAL A 6 -5.91 19.14 -4.22
CA VAL A 6 -5.32 18.31 -3.18
C VAL A 6 -4.65 17.12 -3.84
N LEU A 7 -3.33 16.97 -3.60
CA LEU A 7 -2.57 15.81 -4.04
C LEU A 7 -2.54 14.77 -2.91
N VAL A 8 -2.84 13.51 -3.25
CA VAL A 8 -2.77 12.36 -2.34
C VAL A 8 -1.78 11.37 -2.94
N LEU A 9 -0.66 11.18 -2.27
CA LEU A 9 0.40 10.28 -2.71
C LEU A 9 0.21 8.89 -2.08
N GLY A 10 -0.01 7.91 -2.92
CA GLY A 10 -0.29 6.53 -2.55
C GLY A 10 -1.78 6.18 -2.59
N GLY A 11 -2.09 5.04 -3.23
CA GLY A 11 -3.44 4.46 -3.37
C GLY A 11 -3.71 3.31 -2.39
N GLY A 12 -2.87 3.15 -1.37
CA GLY A 12 -3.11 2.23 -0.25
C GLY A 12 -4.33 2.64 0.58
N VAL A 13 -4.62 1.90 1.68
CA VAL A 13 -5.82 2.15 2.51
C VAL A 13 -5.89 3.62 2.96
N GLY A 14 -4.78 4.18 3.43
CA GLY A 14 -4.73 5.57 3.90
C GLY A 14 -5.08 6.58 2.81
N GLY A 15 -4.44 6.46 1.64
CA GLY A 15 -4.67 7.38 0.52
C GLY A 15 -6.06 7.22 -0.09
N LEU A 16 -6.51 5.98 -0.31
CA LEU A 16 -7.84 5.67 -0.83
C LEU A 16 -8.96 6.26 0.04
N VAL A 17 -8.90 6.01 1.36
CA VAL A 17 -9.91 6.54 2.29
C VAL A 17 -9.85 8.05 2.32
N THR A 18 -8.66 8.64 2.38
CA THR A 18 -8.48 10.10 2.40
C THR A 18 -9.03 10.74 1.12
N ALA A 19 -8.72 10.20 -0.05
CA ALA A 19 -9.19 10.75 -1.31
C ALA A 19 -10.72 10.71 -1.42
N ASN A 20 -11.33 9.60 -1.03
CA ASN A 20 -12.78 9.44 -1.05
C ASN A 20 -13.46 10.36 -0.04
N GLU A 21 -12.90 10.53 1.16
CA GLU A 21 -13.42 11.49 2.15
C GLU A 21 -13.29 12.94 1.69
N LEU A 22 -12.13 13.31 1.12
CA LEU A 22 -11.94 14.64 0.57
C LEU A 22 -12.96 14.92 -0.53
N ARG A 23 -13.18 14.00 -1.47
CA ARG A 23 -14.14 14.19 -2.56
C ARG A 23 -15.56 14.40 -2.06
N ARG A 24 -15.95 13.74 -0.96
CA ARG A 24 -17.29 13.91 -0.35
C ARG A 24 -17.48 15.25 0.36
N ARG A 25 -16.38 15.85 0.84
CA ARG A 25 -16.44 17.05 1.71
C ARG A 25 -16.06 18.34 0.98
N LEU A 26 -15.25 18.24 -0.08
CA LEU A 26 -14.79 19.40 -0.81
C LEU A 26 -15.83 19.84 -1.85
N ASP A 27 -15.73 21.12 -2.23
CA ASP A 27 -16.53 21.67 -3.32
C ASP A 27 -16.31 20.82 -4.60
N PRO A 28 -17.37 20.57 -5.41
CA PRO A 28 -17.22 19.88 -6.69
C PRO A 28 -16.21 20.50 -7.64
N ALA A 29 -15.94 21.80 -7.54
CA ALA A 29 -14.94 22.50 -8.30
C ALA A 29 -13.49 22.19 -7.84
N ASP A 30 -13.30 21.76 -6.59
CA ASP A 30 -11.98 21.35 -6.07
C ASP A 30 -11.54 20.03 -6.70
N ARG A 31 -10.25 19.88 -6.95
CA ARG A 31 -9.65 18.67 -7.53
C ARG A 31 -9.03 17.81 -6.43
N VAL A 32 -9.27 16.51 -6.48
CA VAL A 32 -8.57 15.50 -5.65
C VAL A 32 -7.84 14.58 -6.61
N VAL A 33 -6.51 14.57 -6.53
CA VAL A 33 -5.64 13.79 -7.43
C VAL A 33 -4.88 12.76 -6.61
N VAL A 34 -5.11 11.48 -6.89
CA VAL A 34 -4.36 10.37 -6.32
C VAL A 34 -3.22 10.03 -7.28
N ILE A 35 -2.00 9.97 -6.77
CA ILE A 35 -0.81 9.54 -7.51
C ILE A 35 -0.39 8.18 -6.93
N GLU A 36 -0.48 7.12 -7.74
CA GLU A 36 -0.18 5.75 -7.34
C GLU A 36 0.48 4.99 -8.49
N ARG A 37 1.51 4.22 -8.18
CA ARG A 37 2.22 3.39 -9.17
C ARG A 37 1.45 2.10 -9.54
N GLU A 38 0.70 1.57 -8.57
CA GLU A 38 0.00 0.30 -8.74
C GLU A 38 -1.44 0.50 -9.21
N ARG A 39 -1.83 -0.23 -10.25
CA ARG A 39 -3.21 -0.19 -10.78
C ARG A 39 -4.23 -0.86 -9.87
N ARG A 40 -3.75 -1.73 -9.00
CA ARG A 40 -4.59 -2.53 -8.11
C ARG A 40 -4.32 -2.16 -6.66
N HIS A 41 -5.40 -1.96 -5.95
CA HIS A 41 -5.35 -1.81 -4.49
C HIS A 41 -5.29 -3.19 -3.86
N LEU A 42 -4.31 -3.41 -3.01
CA LEU A 42 -4.16 -4.61 -2.19
C LEU A 42 -4.71 -4.34 -0.78
N PHE A 43 -5.65 -5.17 -0.33
CA PHE A 43 -6.08 -5.17 1.06
C PHE A 43 -5.09 -5.97 1.91
N GLN A 44 -4.05 -5.30 2.41
CA GLN A 44 -2.91 -5.91 3.09
C GLN A 44 -3.29 -6.78 4.30
N ALA A 45 -4.34 -6.44 5.05
CA ALA A 45 -4.79 -7.25 6.18
C ALA A 45 -5.21 -8.68 5.79
N SER A 46 -5.52 -8.92 4.51
CA SER A 46 -5.85 -10.25 3.99
C SER A 46 -4.65 -11.09 3.56
N LEU A 47 -3.43 -10.58 3.65
CA LEU A 47 -2.22 -11.35 3.34
C LEU A 47 -2.07 -12.58 4.26
N LEU A 48 -2.50 -12.47 5.52
CA LEU A 48 -2.53 -13.60 6.44
C LEU A 48 -3.42 -14.75 5.94
N TRP A 49 -4.57 -14.42 5.34
CA TRP A 49 -5.47 -15.41 4.77
C TRP A 49 -4.98 -15.97 3.43
N LEU A 50 -4.22 -15.19 2.68
CA LEU A 50 -3.50 -15.68 1.51
C LEU A 50 -2.41 -16.68 1.93
N MET A 51 -1.63 -16.34 2.97
CA MET A 51 -0.57 -17.18 3.51
C MET A 51 -1.07 -18.57 3.95
N VAL A 52 -2.25 -18.65 4.55
CA VAL A 52 -2.84 -19.94 4.99
C VAL A 52 -3.80 -20.55 3.95
N GLY A 53 -3.80 -20.06 2.72
CA GLY A 53 -4.62 -20.60 1.63
C GLY A 53 -6.13 -20.37 1.74
N ARG A 54 -6.60 -19.54 2.67
CA ARG A 54 -8.02 -19.22 2.85
C ARG A 54 -8.54 -18.21 1.83
N ARG A 55 -7.65 -17.44 1.19
CA ARG A 55 -7.97 -16.54 0.10
C ARG A 55 -6.95 -16.66 -1.01
N ARG A 56 -7.38 -16.34 -2.23
CA ARG A 56 -6.53 -16.17 -3.39
C ARG A 56 -6.24 -14.69 -3.61
N ARG A 57 -5.20 -14.38 -4.38
CA ARG A 57 -4.77 -13.02 -4.70
C ARG A 57 -5.90 -12.18 -5.33
N ASP A 58 -6.65 -12.78 -6.25
CA ASP A 58 -7.78 -12.11 -6.92
C ASP A 58 -8.92 -11.70 -5.97
N GLN A 59 -8.99 -12.30 -4.79
CA GLN A 59 -9.99 -11.98 -3.76
C GLN A 59 -9.58 -10.81 -2.85
N ILE A 60 -8.29 -10.51 -2.78
CA ILE A 60 -7.73 -9.48 -1.90
C ILE A 60 -7.24 -8.24 -2.65
N GLU A 61 -7.30 -8.25 -3.97
CA GLU A 61 -6.97 -7.13 -4.84
C GLU A 61 -8.19 -6.64 -5.62
N ARG A 62 -8.27 -5.33 -5.84
CA ARG A 62 -9.30 -4.68 -6.68
C ARG A 62 -8.65 -3.61 -7.55
N PRO A 63 -9.15 -3.35 -8.76
CA PRO A 63 -8.73 -2.19 -9.52
C PRO A 63 -8.92 -0.91 -8.69
N LEU A 64 -7.84 -0.13 -8.50
CA LEU A 64 -7.89 1.06 -7.66
C LEU A 64 -8.94 2.06 -8.16
N ARG A 65 -9.07 2.20 -9.48
CA ARG A 65 -10.05 3.09 -10.11
C ARG A 65 -11.51 2.78 -9.72
N GLU A 66 -11.83 1.51 -9.47
CA GLU A 66 -13.19 1.10 -9.05
C GLU A 66 -13.50 1.44 -7.59
N LEU A 67 -12.47 1.67 -6.78
CA LEU A 67 -12.58 1.99 -5.36
C LEU A 67 -12.60 3.50 -5.09
N LEU A 68 -12.13 4.30 -6.04
CA LEU A 68 -12.13 5.75 -5.94
C LEU A 68 -13.52 6.31 -6.26
N ALA A 69 -13.94 7.27 -5.44
CA ALA A 69 -15.20 7.98 -5.64
C ALA A 69 -15.22 8.72 -7.00
N PRO A 70 -16.39 8.86 -7.64
CA PRO A 70 -16.53 9.68 -8.83
C PRO A 70 -15.98 11.10 -8.62
N GLY A 71 -15.19 11.59 -9.58
CA GLY A 71 -14.55 12.90 -9.49
C GLY A 71 -13.19 12.92 -8.78
N VAL A 72 -12.68 11.78 -8.30
CA VAL A 72 -11.27 11.62 -7.93
C VAL A 72 -10.47 11.27 -9.18
N GLU A 73 -9.41 12.06 -9.44
CA GLU A 73 -8.47 11.80 -10.52
C GLU A 73 -7.42 10.78 -10.07
N LEU A 74 -7.10 9.80 -10.91
CA LEU A 74 -6.03 8.84 -10.68
C LEU A 74 -4.93 9.05 -11.71
N VAL A 75 -3.72 9.29 -11.22
CA VAL A 75 -2.48 9.34 -12.00
C VAL A 75 -1.64 8.11 -11.67
N GLU A 76 -1.44 7.25 -12.65
CA GLU A 76 -0.59 6.06 -12.52
C GLU A 76 0.88 6.47 -12.73
N ALA A 77 1.61 6.66 -11.63
CA ALA A 77 3.00 7.13 -11.66
C ALA A 77 3.76 6.81 -10.38
N ASP A 78 5.07 6.63 -10.50
CA ASP A 78 5.98 6.59 -9.37
C ASP A 78 6.30 8.01 -8.88
N VAL A 79 6.24 8.21 -7.57
CA VAL A 79 6.74 9.42 -6.92
C VAL A 79 8.25 9.33 -6.83
N ARG A 80 8.95 10.33 -7.36
CA ARG A 80 10.42 10.41 -7.37
C ARG A 80 10.97 11.34 -6.30
N SER A 81 10.36 12.51 -6.17
CA SER A 81 10.74 13.47 -5.15
C SER A 81 9.54 14.28 -4.69
N ILE A 82 9.61 14.79 -3.45
CA ILE A 82 8.59 15.60 -2.82
C ILE A 82 9.25 16.85 -2.26
N ASP A 83 8.74 18.02 -2.64
CA ASP A 83 9.00 19.29 -1.95
C ASP A 83 7.77 19.67 -1.12
N PRO A 84 7.79 19.42 0.20
CA PRO A 84 6.63 19.68 1.06
C PRO A 84 6.33 21.17 1.19
N ALA A 85 7.34 22.03 1.12
CA ALA A 85 7.19 23.48 1.26
C ALA A 85 6.46 24.08 0.04
N ALA A 86 6.85 23.65 -1.15
CA ALA A 86 6.21 24.04 -2.39
C ALA A 86 4.95 23.21 -2.72
N ARG A 87 4.68 22.15 -1.96
CA ARG A 87 3.63 21.14 -2.24
C ARG A 87 3.73 20.63 -3.70
N ARG A 88 4.98 20.40 -4.11
CA ARG A 88 5.37 19.99 -5.46
C ARG A 88 5.87 18.54 -5.42
N VAL A 89 5.43 17.74 -6.37
CA VAL A 89 5.78 16.32 -6.48
C VAL A 89 6.28 16.04 -7.89
N GLU A 90 7.46 15.44 -7.99
CA GLU A 90 8.00 14.93 -9.24
C GLU A 90 7.69 13.45 -9.38
N THR A 91 7.20 13.06 -10.52
CA THR A 91 6.77 11.70 -10.81
C THR A 91 7.25 11.23 -12.17
N THR A 92 7.04 9.94 -12.47
CA THR A 92 7.28 9.40 -13.82
C THR A 92 6.33 9.94 -14.88
N ALA A 93 5.18 10.51 -14.49
CA ALA A 93 4.19 11.11 -15.39
C ALA A 93 4.32 12.65 -15.50
N GLY A 94 5.31 13.25 -14.83
CA GLY A 94 5.52 14.69 -14.82
C GLY A 94 5.51 15.29 -13.42
N VAL A 95 5.33 16.60 -13.35
CA VAL A 95 5.37 17.39 -12.12
C VAL A 95 3.97 17.84 -11.75
N PHE A 96 3.61 17.66 -10.49
CA PHE A 96 2.32 18.07 -9.93
C PHE A 96 2.55 19.06 -8.79
N THR A 97 1.68 20.08 -8.70
CA THR A 97 1.66 21.04 -7.60
C THR A 97 0.22 21.17 -7.10
N GLY A 98 0.04 21.24 -5.79
CA GLY A 98 -1.28 21.38 -5.18
C GLY A 98 -1.33 22.47 -4.11
N ASP A 99 -2.54 22.77 -3.66
CA ASP A 99 -2.79 23.64 -2.51
C ASP A 99 -2.62 22.90 -1.18
N ALA A 100 -2.75 21.57 -1.23
CA ALA A 100 -2.48 20.67 -0.10
C ALA A 100 -1.85 19.37 -0.60
N LEU A 101 -1.06 18.74 0.27
CA LEU A 101 -0.37 17.49 0.01
C LEU A 101 -0.61 16.51 1.15
N VAL A 102 -1.06 15.30 0.80
CA VAL A 102 -1.18 14.16 1.71
C VAL A 102 -0.19 13.10 1.29
N VAL A 103 0.69 12.68 2.20
CA VAL A 103 1.67 11.62 1.96
C VAL A 103 1.17 10.34 2.62
N ALA A 104 0.80 9.34 1.81
CA ALA A 104 0.26 8.05 2.24
C ALA A 104 0.93 6.88 1.49
N LEU A 105 2.23 6.99 1.24
CA LEU A 105 3.02 6.05 0.43
C LEU A 105 3.24 4.69 1.09
N GLY A 106 2.94 4.56 2.38
CA GLY A 106 3.14 3.31 3.12
C GLY A 106 4.58 3.07 3.52
N ALA A 107 4.94 1.79 3.70
CA ALA A 107 6.28 1.34 4.07
C ALA A 107 6.55 -0.03 3.45
N GLU A 108 7.80 -0.29 3.16
CA GLU A 108 8.30 -1.58 2.68
C GLU A 108 9.13 -2.26 3.78
N PRO A 109 9.10 -3.61 3.88
CA PRO A 109 10.00 -4.34 4.77
C PRO A 109 11.45 -4.17 4.32
N ASP A 110 12.32 -3.74 5.24
CA ASP A 110 13.76 -3.73 5.01
C ASP A 110 14.32 -5.14 5.29
N ARG A 111 14.46 -5.92 4.22
CA ARG A 111 14.95 -7.31 4.32
C ARG A 111 16.44 -7.41 4.54
N ASP A 112 17.19 -6.33 4.37
CA ASP A 112 18.63 -6.28 4.57
C ASP A 112 19.00 -5.88 6.00
N ALA A 113 18.03 -5.38 6.79
CA ALA A 113 18.23 -5.03 8.18
C ALA A 113 18.57 -6.22 9.08
N VAL A 114 18.26 -7.45 8.66
CA VAL A 114 18.54 -8.67 9.43
C VAL A 114 19.40 -9.61 8.59
N PRO A 115 20.67 -9.86 9.01
CA PRO A 115 21.56 -10.79 8.30
C PRO A 115 20.92 -12.19 8.16
N GLY A 116 21.00 -12.76 6.97
CA GLY A 116 20.45 -14.08 6.64
C GLY A 116 18.95 -14.10 6.35
N TYR A 117 18.26 -12.96 6.45
CA TYR A 117 16.81 -12.92 6.22
C TYR A 117 16.43 -13.37 4.82
N ARG A 118 17.13 -12.88 3.79
CA ARG A 118 16.81 -13.19 2.39
C ARG A 118 17.01 -14.65 2.04
N GLU A 119 17.93 -15.33 2.74
CA GLU A 119 18.33 -16.70 2.46
C GLU A 119 17.38 -17.73 3.09
N VAL A 120 16.81 -17.42 4.27
CA VAL A 120 16.11 -18.44 5.06
C VAL A 120 14.70 -18.07 5.49
N ALA A 121 14.32 -16.78 5.42
CA ALA A 121 13.03 -16.33 5.90
C ALA A 121 12.01 -16.17 4.78
N LEU A 122 10.76 -16.44 5.11
CA LEU A 122 9.60 -16.08 4.31
C LEU A 122 8.88 -14.93 5.01
N ASP A 123 8.53 -13.90 4.27
CA ASP A 123 7.66 -12.83 4.77
C ASP A 123 6.22 -13.03 4.31
N PHE A 124 5.29 -12.48 5.05
CA PHE A 124 3.87 -12.47 4.68
C PHE A 124 3.31 -11.04 4.60
N PHE A 125 4.19 -10.05 4.45
CA PHE A 125 3.81 -8.64 4.26
C PHE A 125 3.78 -8.21 2.79
N SER A 126 4.10 -9.14 1.88
CA SER A 126 3.95 -8.97 0.44
C SER A 126 3.08 -10.09 -0.14
N PRO A 127 2.38 -9.86 -1.28
CA PRO A 127 1.59 -10.92 -1.92
C PRO A 127 2.45 -12.12 -2.34
N GLU A 128 3.65 -11.86 -2.83
CA GLU A 128 4.62 -12.87 -3.26
C GLU A 128 5.12 -13.67 -2.06
N GLY A 129 5.46 -12.99 -0.96
CA GLY A 129 5.90 -13.64 0.28
C GLY A 129 4.79 -14.47 0.92
N ALA A 130 3.57 -13.95 0.99
CA ALA A 130 2.41 -14.70 1.49
C ALA A 130 2.10 -15.93 0.64
N ALA A 131 2.22 -15.84 -0.69
CA ALA A 131 2.06 -16.99 -1.58
C ALA A 131 3.18 -18.03 -1.40
N ALA A 132 4.42 -17.58 -1.20
CA ALA A 132 5.55 -18.47 -0.91
C ALA A 132 5.36 -19.19 0.43
N CYS A 133 4.88 -18.47 1.47
CA CYS A 133 4.50 -19.08 2.74
C CYS A 133 3.40 -20.15 2.56
N ALA A 134 2.35 -19.85 1.77
CA ALA A 134 1.28 -20.82 1.49
C ALA A 134 1.84 -22.10 0.84
N GLY A 135 2.73 -21.96 -0.13
CA GLY A 135 3.41 -23.08 -0.79
C GLY A 135 4.23 -23.92 0.20
N ALA A 136 5.03 -23.25 1.03
CA ALA A 136 5.85 -23.91 2.05
C ALA A 136 5.00 -24.66 3.08
N LEU A 137 3.91 -24.05 3.56
CA LEU A 137 2.98 -24.69 4.50
C LEU A 137 2.26 -25.88 3.87
N HIS A 138 1.90 -25.80 2.59
CA HIS A 138 1.23 -26.89 1.88
C HIS A 138 2.12 -28.14 1.76
N THR A 139 3.43 -27.96 1.57
CA THR A 139 4.40 -29.05 1.42
C THR A 139 5.08 -29.45 2.74
N PHE A 140 4.73 -28.79 3.84
CA PHE A 140 5.37 -29.03 5.14
C PHE A 140 4.98 -30.39 5.71
N GLY A 141 5.91 -31.32 5.65
CA GLY A 141 5.72 -32.71 6.13
C GLY A 141 5.93 -32.92 7.63
N GLY A 142 6.18 -31.85 8.39
CA GLY A 142 6.44 -31.88 9.83
C GLY A 142 7.81 -31.30 10.20
N GLY A 143 7.98 -30.98 11.49
CA GLY A 143 9.19 -30.34 12.01
C GLY A 143 8.87 -29.12 12.85
N ARG A 144 9.79 -28.12 12.82
CA ARG A 144 9.65 -26.89 13.60
C ARG A 144 9.34 -25.71 12.67
N VAL A 145 8.26 -25.00 12.97
CA VAL A 145 7.95 -23.69 12.39
C VAL A 145 8.33 -22.62 13.40
N VAL A 146 9.05 -21.61 12.97
CA VAL A 146 9.43 -20.45 13.80
C VAL A 146 8.78 -19.21 13.23
N VAL A 147 7.97 -18.53 14.02
CA VAL A 147 7.46 -17.20 13.72
C VAL A 147 8.32 -16.20 14.46
N ALA A 148 8.97 -15.30 13.74
CA ALA A 148 9.92 -14.36 14.32
C ALA A 148 9.47 -12.91 14.07
N VAL A 149 9.64 -12.08 15.11
CA VAL A 149 9.56 -10.61 15.02
C VAL A 149 10.98 -10.08 15.00
N ALA A 150 11.39 -9.55 13.85
CA ALA A 150 12.79 -9.17 13.62
C ALA A 150 13.22 -7.88 14.33
N ALA A 151 12.28 -6.95 14.57
CA ALA A 151 12.57 -5.66 15.20
C ALA A 151 11.33 -5.08 15.89
N LEU A 152 11.56 -4.16 16.83
CA LEU A 152 10.53 -3.36 17.48
C LEU A 152 10.73 -1.87 17.18
N PRO A 153 9.68 -1.09 16.91
CA PRO A 153 8.29 -1.53 16.72
C PRO A 153 8.08 -2.28 15.38
N TYR A 154 7.09 -3.15 15.29
CA TYR A 154 6.74 -3.87 14.07
C TYR A 154 5.35 -3.51 13.56
N LYS A 155 5.10 -3.75 12.28
CA LYS A 155 3.97 -3.20 11.53
C LYS A 155 2.59 -3.63 12.04
N CYS A 156 2.44 -4.88 12.49
CA CYS A 156 1.16 -5.42 12.92
C CYS A 156 1.33 -6.30 14.16
N PRO A 157 0.98 -5.81 15.36
CA PRO A 157 1.15 -6.58 16.59
C PRO A 157 0.38 -7.91 16.62
N ALA A 158 -0.74 -8.01 15.93
CA ALA A 158 -1.56 -9.23 15.88
C ALA A 158 -0.99 -10.30 14.93
N ALA A 159 -0.37 -9.90 13.82
CA ALA A 159 0.03 -10.80 12.75
C ALA A 159 0.86 -12.02 13.16
N PRO A 160 1.81 -11.96 14.13
CA PRO A 160 2.55 -13.12 14.55
C PRO A 160 1.73 -14.17 15.33
N TYR A 161 0.52 -13.81 15.77
CA TYR A 161 -0.34 -14.66 16.61
C TYR A 161 -1.56 -15.20 15.86
N GLU A 162 -1.86 -14.70 14.68
CA GLU A 162 -2.98 -15.12 13.84
C GLU A 162 -2.62 -16.26 12.89
#